data_4eb6f62e9b912602edff4ca9a21847cd
#
_entry.id   4eb6f62e9b912602edff4ca9a21847cd
#
_cell.length_a   1.000
_cell.length_b   1.000
_cell.length_c   1.000
_cell.angle_alpha   90.00
_cell.angle_beta   90.00
_cell.angle_gamma   90.00
#
_symmetry.space_group_name_H-M   'P 1'
#
loop_
_entity.id
_entity.type
_entity.pdbx_description
1 polymer ?
#
loop_
_entity_poly.entity_id
_entity_poly.type
_entity_poly.pdbx_seq_one_letter_code
_entity_poly.pdbx_strand_id
1 'polypeptide(L)'
;RPDRKVKIQERLNKLGIVAEFYTAVEYPWANQLLMYMAHDNDIRFKNAGEFSCMSSHYACIYNAKINGYKSILILEDDTEFLKNFNDIIQSYINALPGDYDLAYFTCNIWKMDERNDWAVEPFWRKACHCNAAASYAVHSKFYDKILNGLDERIDIIDVFYMKLQHDTNNKIYFAVPNLTRQGFTYSDLIKSSTDYWHENILSYNGKKPHDYE
;
A
#
# COMPACT_ATOMS: atom_id res chain seq x y z
N ARG A 1 -9.20 -15.13 -4.64
CA ARG A 1 -7.90 -15.82 -4.68
C ARG A 1 -7.69 -16.66 -3.40
N PRO A 2 -8.38 -17.84 -3.29
CA PRO A 2 -8.21 -18.71 -2.12
C PRO A 2 -6.76 -19.21 -1.93
N ASP A 3 -6.05 -19.40 -3.04
CA ASP A 3 -4.63 -19.79 -3.07
C ASP A 3 -3.71 -18.75 -2.40
N ARG A 4 -3.96 -17.45 -2.64
CA ARG A 4 -3.21 -16.37 -2.00
C ARG A 4 -3.58 -16.22 -0.53
N LYS A 5 -4.88 -16.35 -0.19
CA LYS A 5 -5.33 -16.30 1.21
C LYS A 5 -4.62 -17.33 2.08
N VAL A 6 -4.45 -18.57 1.60
CA VAL A 6 -3.72 -19.60 2.34
C VAL A 6 -2.27 -19.18 2.57
N LYS A 7 -1.58 -18.71 1.54
CA LYS A 7 -0.17 -18.29 1.63
C LYS A 7 0.03 -17.13 2.60
N ILE A 8 -0.78 -16.08 2.50
CA ILE A 8 -0.64 -14.94 3.42
C ILE A 8 -0.98 -15.33 4.86
N GLN A 9 -1.98 -16.20 5.08
CA GLN A 9 -2.30 -16.72 6.40
C GLN A 9 -1.14 -17.50 7.02
N GLU A 10 -0.46 -18.33 6.24
CA GLU A 10 0.74 -19.07 6.68
C GLU A 10 1.87 -18.11 7.09
N ARG A 11 2.11 -17.05 6.29
CA ARG A 11 3.11 -16.01 6.61
C ARG A 11 2.77 -15.28 7.90
N LEU A 12 1.53 -14.83 8.05
CA LEU A 12 1.06 -14.14 9.25
C LEU A 12 1.17 -15.02 10.50
N ASN A 13 0.80 -16.31 10.39
CA ASN A 13 0.92 -17.27 11.47
C ASN A 13 2.37 -17.46 11.93
N LYS A 14 3.32 -17.57 10.99
CA LYS A 14 4.77 -17.66 11.32
C LYS A 14 5.27 -16.44 12.07
N LEU A 15 4.74 -15.26 11.75
CA LEU A 15 5.11 -14.00 12.38
C LEU A 15 4.34 -13.73 13.69
N GLY A 16 3.35 -14.57 14.04
CA GLY A 16 2.48 -14.34 15.17
C GLY A 16 1.50 -13.17 14.99
N ILE A 17 1.25 -12.77 13.74
CA ILE A 17 0.36 -11.66 13.43
C ILE A 17 -1.07 -12.18 13.27
N VAL A 18 -1.99 -11.61 14.05
CA VAL A 18 -3.44 -11.84 13.89
C VAL A 18 -4.01 -10.75 13.02
N ALA A 19 -4.59 -11.11 11.88
CA ALA A 19 -5.21 -10.18 10.96
C ALA A 19 -6.67 -10.56 10.66
N GLU A 20 -7.49 -9.55 10.46
CA GLU A 20 -8.83 -9.71 9.91
C GLU A 20 -8.75 -9.79 8.39
N PHE A 21 -9.41 -10.77 7.79
CA PHE A 21 -9.47 -10.91 6.33
C PHE A 21 -10.69 -10.18 5.80
N TYR A 22 -10.45 -9.12 5.06
CA TYR A 22 -11.49 -8.41 4.34
C TYR A 22 -11.73 -9.07 2.98
N THR A 23 -12.98 -9.39 2.67
CA THR A 23 -13.33 -9.91 1.34
C THR A 23 -13.30 -8.75 0.33
N ALA A 24 -12.46 -8.90 -0.68
CA ALA A 24 -12.34 -7.88 -1.73
C ALA A 24 -13.70 -7.57 -2.38
N VAL A 25 -13.91 -6.31 -2.68
CA VAL A 25 -15.12 -5.87 -3.37
C VAL A 25 -15.00 -6.26 -4.85
N GLU A 26 -16.01 -6.95 -5.35
CA GLU A 26 -16.11 -7.34 -6.76
C GLU A 26 -17.27 -6.60 -7.44
N TYR A 27 -16.96 -5.95 -8.55
CA TYR A 27 -17.95 -5.28 -9.39
C TYR A 27 -17.94 -5.86 -10.81
N PRO A 28 -18.61 -6.99 -11.08
CA PRO A 28 -18.64 -7.61 -12.42
C PRO A 28 -19.16 -6.66 -13.51
N TRP A 29 -20.04 -5.73 -13.12
CA TRP A 29 -20.64 -4.71 -13.99
C TRP A 29 -19.76 -3.45 -14.14
N ALA A 30 -18.69 -3.30 -13.35
CA ALA A 30 -17.85 -2.10 -13.36
C ALA A 30 -17.18 -1.85 -14.72
N ASN A 31 -16.90 -2.89 -15.51
CA ASN A 31 -16.38 -2.69 -16.86
C ASN A 31 -17.35 -1.88 -17.73
N GLN A 32 -18.67 -2.11 -17.63
CA GLN A 32 -19.68 -1.35 -18.38
C GLN A 32 -19.79 0.08 -17.86
N LEU A 33 -19.77 0.25 -16.53
CA LEU A 33 -19.76 1.56 -15.90
C LEU A 33 -18.50 2.35 -16.27
N LEU A 34 -17.33 1.74 -16.22
CA LEU A 34 -16.08 2.37 -16.59
C LEU A 34 -16.05 2.76 -18.07
N MET A 35 -16.60 1.96 -18.96
CA MET A 35 -16.78 2.32 -20.38
C MET A 35 -17.69 3.53 -20.54
N TYR A 36 -18.79 3.60 -19.77
CA TYR A 36 -19.71 4.74 -19.79
C TYR A 36 -19.05 6.01 -19.24
N MET A 37 -18.33 5.89 -18.14
CA MET A 37 -17.64 7.00 -17.46
C MET A 37 -16.35 7.44 -18.16
N ALA A 38 -15.74 6.59 -18.98
CA ALA A 38 -14.55 6.96 -19.79
C ALA A 38 -14.85 8.02 -20.86
N HIS A 39 -16.13 8.30 -21.13
CA HIS A 39 -16.54 9.48 -21.92
C HIS A 39 -16.38 10.80 -21.14
N ASP A 40 -16.35 10.76 -19.82
CA ASP A 40 -16.01 11.89 -18.97
C ASP A 40 -14.52 11.78 -18.61
N ASN A 41 -13.68 12.59 -19.22
CA ASN A 41 -12.21 12.53 -19.26
C ASN A 41 -11.47 12.48 -17.89
N ASP A 42 -12.15 12.26 -16.78
CA ASP A 42 -11.59 12.32 -15.43
C ASP A 42 -11.35 10.96 -14.75
N ILE A 43 -11.81 9.84 -15.33
CA ILE A 43 -11.65 8.52 -14.73
C ILE A 43 -10.43 7.79 -15.27
N ARG A 44 -9.51 7.39 -14.38
CA ARG A 44 -8.22 6.80 -14.71
C ARG A 44 -8.14 5.29 -14.62
N PHE A 45 -9.24 4.60 -14.26
CA PHE A 45 -9.25 3.14 -14.21
C PHE A 45 -9.18 2.54 -15.61
N LYS A 46 -8.28 1.59 -15.79
CA LYS A 46 -8.14 0.83 -17.02
C LYS A 46 -9.08 -0.38 -17.07
N ASN A 47 -9.51 -0.87 -15.91
CA ASN A 47 -10.36 -2.04 -15.80
C ASN A 47 -11.11 -2.08 -14.45
N ALA A 48 -12.13 -2.96 -14.36
CA ALA A 48 -12.92 -3.15 -13.15
C ALA A 48 -12.10 -3.61 -11.93
N GLY A 49 -10.98 -4.30 -12.17
CA GLY A 49 -10.10 -4.75 -11.08
C GLY A 49 -9.45 -3.59 -10.33
N GLU A 50 -8.99 -2.57 -11.05
CA GLU A 50 -8.42 -1.36 -10.40
C GLU A 50 -9.46 -0.64 -9.55
N PHE A 51 -10.70 -0.53 -10.05
CA PHE A 51 -11.81 0.04 -9.29
C PHE A 51 -12.16 -0.81 -8.05
N SER A 52 -12.21 -2.14 -8.20
CA SER A 52 -12.46 -3.07 -7.10
C SER A 52 -11.35 -3.03 -6.04
N CYS A 53 -10.09 -2.91 -6.47
CA CYS A 53 -8.95 -2.74 -5.59
C CYS A 53 -9.09 -1.44 -4.76
N MET A 54 -9.30 -0.29 -5.41
CA MET A 54 -9.53 0.98 -4.73
C MET A 54 -10.69 0.89 -3.73
N SER A 55 -11.83 0.30 -4.16
CA SER A 55 -13.01 0.16 -3.30
C SER A 55 -12.76 -0.74 -2.10
N SER A 56 -11.91 -1.76 -2.23
CA SER A 56 -11.52 -2.63 -1.12
C SER A 56 -10.67 -1.89 -0.09
N HIS A 57 -9.71 -1.09 -0.54
CA HIS A 57 -8.90 -0.23 0.34
C HIS A 57 -9.75 0.84 1.04
N TYR A 58 -10.65 1.49 0.29
CA TYR A 58 -11.63 2.43 0.85
C TYR A 58 -12.44 1.77 1.98
N ALA A 59 -13.00 0.59 1.72
CA ALA A 59 -13.83 -0.11 2.68
C ALA A 59 -13.04 -0.52 3.95
N CYS A 60 -11.78 -0.94 3.83
CA CYS A 60 -10.93 -1.21 4.99
C CYS A 60 -10.73 0.04 5.86
N ILE A 61 -10.46 1.19 5.24
CA ILE A 61 -10.27 2.46 5.97
C ILE A 61 -11.59 2.93 6.60
N TYR A 62 -12.70 2.82 5.87
CA TYR A 62 -14.03 3.16 6.38
C TYR A 62 -14.39 2.28 7.58
N ASN A 63 -14.13 0.97 7.49
CA ASN A 63 -14.35 0.04 8.60
C ASN A 63 -13.49 0.39 9.82
N ALA A 64 -12.22 0.75 9.61
CA ALA A 64 -11.34 1.20 10.69
C ALA A 64 -11.86 2.48 11.37
N LYS A 65 -12.38 3.43 10.59
CA LYS A 65 -12.98 4.67 11.09
C LYS A 65 -14.20 4.40 11.95
N ILE A 66 -15.18 3.62 11.48
CA ILE A 66 -16.42 3.36 12.22
C ILE A 66 -16.18 2.53 13.50
N ASN A 67 -15.13 1.71 13.53
CA ASN A 67 -14.73 0.96 14.73
C ASN A 67 -13.81 1.76 15.67
N GLY A 68 -13.46 2.99 15.32
CA GLY A 68 -12.65 3.86 16.17
C GLY A 68 -11.20 3.42 16.34
N TYR A 69 -10.65 2.66 15.38
CA TYR A 69 -9.24 2.24 15.43
C TYR A 69 -8.33 3.44 15.26
N LYS A 70 -7.35 3.58 16.16
CA LYS A 70 -6.36 4.68 16.10
C LYS A 70 -5.45 4.58 14.89
N SER A 71 -5.23 3.38 14.38
CA SER A 71 -4.42 3.12 13.22
C SER A 71 -4.81 1.76 12.65
N ILE A 72 -4.66 1.60 11.34
CA ILE A 72 -4.85 0.33 10.64
C ILE A 72 -3.60 0.03 9.80
N LEU A 73 -3.17 -1.24 9.80
CA LEU A 73 -2.22 -1.77 8.84
C LEU A 73 -3.00 -2.55 7.78
N ILE A 74 -2.88 -2.16 6.53
CA ILE A 74 -3.48 -2.84 5.39
C ILE A 74 -2.38 -3.64 4.70
N LEU A 75 -2.69 -4.91 4.40
CA LEU A 75 -1.82 -5.85 3.69
C LEU A 75 -2.60 -6.45 2.53
N GLU A 76 -2.04 -6.44 1.33
CA GLU A 76 -2.57 -7.23 0.21
C GLU A 76 -2.23 -8.71 0.38
N ASP A 77 -2.98 -9.58 -0.29
CA ASP A 77 -2.89 -11.03 -0.14
C ASP A 77 -1.62 -11.67 -0.74
N ASP A 78 -0.82 -10.89 -1.46
CA ASP A 78 0.49 -11.27 -1.99
C ASP A 78 1.67 -10.63 -1.26
N THR A 79 1.44 -10.00 -0.12
CA THR A 79 2.51 -9.42 0.70
C THR A 79 3.48 -10.49 1.20
N GLU A 80 4.76 -10.25 1.00
CA GLU A 80 5.88 -11.02 1.57
C GLU A 80 6.67 -10.17 2.55
N PHE A 81 7.19 -10.79 3.61
CA PHE A 81 7.88 -10.11 4.70
C PHE A 81 9.39 -10.35 4.65
N LEU A 82 10.19 -9.41 5.15
CA LEU A 82 11.61 -9.68 5.39
C LEU A 82 11.77 -10.88 6.32
N LYS A 83 12.75 -11.76 6.05
CA LYS A 83 13.00 -12.95 6.86
C LYS A 83 13.26 -12.66 8.34
N ASN A 84 13.86 -11.52 8.64
CA ASN A 84 14.10 -11.05 9.99
C ASN A 84 13.08 -10.02 10.47
N PHE A 85 11.85 -10.04 9.92
CA PHE A 85 10.81 -9.04 10.20
C PHE A 85 10.53 -8.90 11.71
N ASN A 86 10.35 -10.02 12.42
CA ASN A 86 10.08 -10.00 13.87
C ASN A 86 11.21 -9.39 14.70
N ASP A 87 12.45 -9.52 14.23
CA ASP A 87 13.62 -9.00 14.97
C ASP A 87 13.72 -7.48 14.86
N ILE A 88 13.22 -6.90 13.76
CA ILE A 88 13.44 -5.49 13.45
C ILE A 88 12.19 -4.62 13.56
N ILE A 89 10.99 -5.19 13.44
CA ILE A 89 9.75 -4.40 13.34
C ILE A 89 9.54 -3.44 14.51
N GLN A 90 9.89 -3.85 15.73
CA GLN A 90 9.73 -2.99 16.90
C GLN A 90 10.59 -1.73 16.82
N SER A 91 11.80 -1.82 16.26
CA SER A 91 12.67 -0.67 16.05
C SER A 91 12.07 0.30 15.03
N TYR A 92 11.45 -0.21 13.96
CA TYR A 92 10.75 0.62 12.97
C TYR A 92 9.52 1.30 13.58
N ILE A 93 8.73 0.57 14.38
CA ILE A 93 7.55 1.15 15.05
C ILE A 93 7.98 2.27 16.02
N ASN A 94 9.03 2.04 16.80
CA ASN A 94 9.53 3.03 17.76
C ASN A 94 10.10 4.28 17.08
N ALA A 95 10.66 4.15 15.88
CA ALA A 95 11.23 5.25 15.12
C ALA A 95 10.20 5.95 14.20
N LEU A 96 8.99 5.40 14.03
CA LEU A 96 7.95 6.05 13.26
C LEU A 96 7.43 7.28 14.03
N PRO A 97 7.44 8.49 13.43
CA PRO A 97 6.89 9.67 14.08
C PRO A 97 5.45 9.43 14.54
N GLY A 98 5.16 9.67 15.81
CA GLY A 98 3.85 9.37 16.42
C GLY A 98 2.68 10.14 15.82
N ASP A 99 2.97 11.16 15.02
CA ASP A 99 2.01 11.99 14.31
C ASP A 99 1.99 11.74 12.79
N TYR A 100 2.44 10.54 12.35
CA TYR A 100 2.36 10.16 10.95
C TYR A 100 0.91 10.15 10.43
N ASP A 101 0.74 10.33 9.14
CA ASP A 101 -0.53 10.22 8.43
C ASP A 101 -0.66 8.86 7.75
N LEU A 102 0.37 8.49 6.98
CA LEU A 102 0.50 7.21 6.29
C LEU A 102 1.95 6.74 6.31
N ALA A 103 2.17 5.44 6.51
CA ALA A 103 3.50 4.85 6.54
C ALA A 103 3.53 3.58 5.67
N TYR A 104 4.28 3.64 4.57
CA TYR A 104 4.48 2.49 3.70
C TYR A 104 5.51 1.52 4.28
N PHE A 105 5.14 0.25 4.36
CA PHE A 105 6.06 -0.85 4.66
C PHE A 105 6.68 -1.39 3.37
N THR A 106 5.95 -1.26 2.27
CA THR A 106 6.42 -1.47 0.89
C THR A 106 6.22 -0.18 0.11
N CYS A 107 7.24 0.25 -0.61
CA CYS A 107 7.17 1.42 -1.47
C CYS A 107 8.02 1.23 -2.73
N ASN A 108 7.43 1.57 -3.87
CA ASN A 108 8.13 1.69 -5.13
C ASN A 108 8.56 3.14 -5.30
N ILE A 109 9.86 3.39 -5.33
CA ILE A 109 10.42 4.73 -5.44
C ILE A 109 10.69 5.03 -6.90
N TRP A 110 9.90 5.92 -7.51
CA TRP A 110 10.09 6.33 -8.90
C TRP A 110 11.09 7.46 -9.07
N LYS A 111 11.23 8.28 -8.05
CA LYS A 111 12.17 9.39 -8.05
C LYS A 111 12.65 9.63 -6.63
N MET A 112 13.96 9.49 -6.42
CA MET A 112 14.57 10.09 -5.24
C MET A 112 14.66 11.58 -5.51
N ASP A 113 14.04 12.39 -4.69
CA ASP A 113 14.30 13.81 -4.70
C ASP A 113 15.71 14.02 -4.13
N GLU A 114 16.49 14.88 -4.78
CA GLU A 114 17.85 15.23 -4.39
C GLU A 114 17.93 15.98 -3.05
N ARG A 115 16.78 16.28 -2.46
CA ARG A 115 16.70 16.88 -1.13
C ARG A 115 17.03 15.85 -0.08
N ASN A 116 18.30 15.77 0.28
CA ASN A 116 18.87 14.87 1.30
C ASN A 116 18.30 15.07 2.73
N ASP A 117 17.39 16.03 2.93
CA ASP A 117 16.80 16.38 4.23
C ASP A 117 15.62 15.49 4.64
N TRP A 118 15.41 14.39 3.94
CA TRP A 118 14.22 13.53 4.10
C TRP A 118 14.37 12.39 5.07
N ALA A 119 15.55 12.21 5.66
CA ALA A 119 15.73 11.32 6.79
C ALA A 119 15.06 11.94 8.02
N VAL A 120 13.86 11.47 8.35
CA VAL A 120 13.15 11.95 9.54
C VAL A 120 13.66 11.24 10.78
N GLU A 121 13.94 9.95 10.65
CA GLU A 121 14.47 9.07 11.69
C GLU A 121 15.27 7.93 11.04
N PRO A 122 16.08 7.18 11.81
CA PRO A 122 16.56 5.90 11.34
C PRO A 122 15.37 5.06 10.87
N PHE A 123 15.49 4.37 9.76
CA PHE A 123 14.48 3.48 9.18
C PHE A 123 13.33 4.12 8.38
N TRP A 124 13.07 5.42 8.51
CA TRP A 124 11.99 6.08 7.77
C TRP A 124 12.49 7.22 6.91
N ARG A 125 11.82 7.43 5.79
CA ARG A 125 12.05 8.58 4.89
C ARG A 125 10.70 9.19 4.53
N LYS A 126 10.67 10.49 4.31
CA LYS A 126 9.47 11.17 3.83
C LYS A 126 9.18 10.71 2.40
N ALA A 127 7.94 10.30 2.14
CA ALA A 127 7.52 9.86 0.82
C ALA A 127 7.32 11.06 -0.11
N CYS A 128 7.82 10.90 -1.32
CA CYS A 128 7.64 11.83 -2.40
C CYS A 128 7.78 11.05 -3.71
N HIS A 129 6.74 10.97 -4.47
CA HIS A 129 6.74 10.20 -5.70
C HIS A 129 6.95 8.67 -5.50
N CYS A 130 6.40 8.15 -4.42
CA CYS A 130 6.37 6.72 -4.12
C CYS A 130 4.97 6.17 -4.39
N ASN A 131 4.90 4.97 -4.94
CA ASN A 131 3.65 4.23 -5.02
C ASN A 131 3.82 2.81 -4.48
N ALA A 132 2.82 2.23 -4.01
CA ALA A 132 2.45 0.85 -3.75
C ALA A 132 1.39 0.84 -2.65
N ALA A 133 0.32 0.08 -2.85
CA ALA A 133 -0.70 -0.12 -1.83
C ALA A 133 -0.63 -1.51 -1.18
N ALA A 134 0.43 -2.29 -1.45
CA ALA A 134 0.55 -3.67 -0.99
C ALA A 134 0.69 -3.81 0.54
N SER A 135 1.32 -2.84 1.21
CA SER A 135 1.49 -2.85 2.65
C SER A 135 1.74 -1.44 3.20
N TYR A 136 0.80 -0.92 3.97
CA TYR A 136 0.90 0.41 4.57
C TYR A 136 0.02 0.58 5.80
N ALA A 137 0.44 1.45 6.72
CA ALA A 137 -0.34 1.86 7.87
C ALA A 137 -0.95 3.24 7.66
N VAL A 138 -2.17 3.46 8.16
CA VAL A 138 -2.86 4.75 8.16
C VAL A 138 -3.26 5.12 9.58
N HIS A 139 -2.95 6.33 10.02
CA HIS A 139 -3.38 6.87 11.30
C HIS A 139 -4.81 7.44 11.20
N SER A 140 -5.61 7.29 12.24
CA SER A 140 -7.04 7.70 12.26
C SER A 140 -7.29 9.15 11.87
N LYS A 141 -6.39 10.07 12.20
CA LYS A 141 -6.49 11.49 11.81
C LYS A 141 -6.47 11.72 10.29
N PHE A 142 -6.05 10.71 9.52
CA PHE A 142 -5.93 10.79 8.06
C PHE A 142 -7.05 10.05 7.33
N TYR A 143 -7.90 9.28 8.04
CA TYR A 143 -8.99 8.52 7.44
C TYR A 143 -9.93 9.41 6.63
N ASP A 144 -10.39 10.53 7.21
CA ASP A 144 -11.31 11.44 6.54
C ASP A 144 -10.70 12.07 5.28
N LYS A 145 -9.43 12.42 5.32
CA LYS A 145 -8.75 12.98 4.15
C LYS A 145 -8.70 11.98 2.99
N ILE A 146 -8.48 10.69 3.29
CA ILE A 146 -8.49 9.63 2.27
C ILE A 146 -9.91 9.38 1.76
N LEU A 147 -10.86 9.17 2.66
CA LEU A 147 -12.24 8.83 2.29
C LEU A 147 -12.89 9.95 1.49
N ASN A 148 -12.86 11.18 1.99
CA ASN A 148 -13.43 12.34 1.29
C ASN A 148 -12.72 12.59 -0.05
N GLY A 149 -11.39 12.45 -0.09
CA GLY A 149 -10.65 12.67 -1.32
C GLY A 149 -10.97 11.62 -2.40
N LEU A 150 -11.24 10.37 -2.03
CA LEU A 150 -11.68 9.32 -2.95
C LEU A 150 -13.17 9.50 -3.34
N ASP A 151 -14.02 10.02 -2.44
CA ASP A 151 -15.42 10.35 -2.75
C ASP A 151 -15.52 11.53 -3.73
N GLU A 152 -14.67 12.55 -3.55
CA GLU A 152 -14.63 13.71 -4.45
C GLU A 152 -14.03 13.37 -5.82
N ARG A 153 -13.05 12.49 -5.83
CA ARG A 153 -12.33 12.09 -7.04
C ARG A 153 -11.90 10.64 -6.98
N ILE A 154 -12.65 9.79 -7.66
CA ILE A 154 -12.31 8.39 -7.83
C ILE A 154 -11.02 8.25 -8.62
N ASP A 155 -10.00 7.56 -8.07
CA ASP A 155 -8.69 7.36 -8.69
C ASP A 155 -8.12 5.98 -8.35
N ILE A 156 -7.14 5.50 -9.12
CA ILE A 156 -6.35 4.32 -8.75
C ILE A 156 -5.69 4.60 -7.40
N ILE A 157 -5.81 3.68 -6.46
CA ILE A 157 -5.39 3.90 -5.06
C ILE A 157 -3.93 4.35 -4.93
N ASP A 158 -3.02 3.76 -5.69
CA ASP A 158 -1.60 4.12 -5.71
C ASP A 158 -1.37 5.56 -6.20
N VAL A 159 -2.08 5.93 -7.27
CA VAL A 159 -2.00 7.28 -7.85
C VAL A 159 -2.60 8.31 -6.89
N PHE A 160 -3.70 7.97 -6.24
CA PHE A 160 -4.32 8.84 -5.23
C PHE A 160 -3.36 9.10 -4.08
N TYR A 161 -2.75 8.06 -3.51
CA TYR A 161 -1.77 8.24 -2.42
C TYR A 161 -0.52 9.02 -2.87
N MET A 162 -0.06 8.81 -4.10
CA MET A 162 1.06 9.58 -4.64
C MET A 162 0.73 11.08 -4.73
N LYS A 163 -0.52 11.44 -5.09
CA LYS A 163 -0.96 12.85 -5.08
C LYS A 163 -0.96 13.44 -3.68
N LEU A 164 -1.37 12.68 -2.66
CA LEU A 164 -1.32 13.15 -1.28
C LEU A 164 0.10 13.47 -0.80
N GLN A 165 1.13 12.84 -1.38
CA GLN A 165 2.53 13.12 -1.05
C GLN A 165 3.01 14.49 -1.55
N HIS A 166 2.33 15.09 -2.54
CA HIS A 166 2.67 16.42 -3.05
C HIS A 166 2.30 17.55 -2.07
N ASP A 167 1.35 17.32 -1.17
CA ASP A 167 1.07 18.24 -0.07
C ASP A 167 2.11 18.00 1.04
N THR A 168 3.04 18.94 1.18
CA THR A 168 4.16 18.85 2.13
C THR A 168 3.73 18.83 3.61
N ASN A 169 2.47 19.24 3.90
CA ASN A 169 1.90 19.17 5.24
C ASN A 169 1.52 17.73 5.62
N ASN A 170 1.31 16.86 4.64
CA ASN A 170 1.03 15.45 4.91
C ASN A 170 2.30 14.74 5.38
N LYS A 171 2.18 14.01 6.48
CA LYS A 171 3.26 13.24 7.11
C LYS A 171 3.24 11.80 6.61
N ILE A 172 3.63 11.62 5.36
CA ILE A 172 3.66 10.33 4.68
C ILE A 172 5.11 9.85 4.62
N TYR A 173 5.34 8.64 5.11
CA TYR A 173 6.67 8.03 5.22
C TYR A 173 6.75 6.69 4.52
N PHE A 174 7.97 6.24 4.23
CA PHE A 174 8.24 4.88 3.78
C PHE A 174 9.43 4.28 4.52
N ALA A 175 9.39 2.97 4.73
CA ALA A 175 10.45 2.22 5.40
C ALA A 175 11.69 2.04 4.51
N VAL A 176 12.87 2.20 5.08
CA VAL A 176 14.16 1.93 4.41
C VAL A 176 15.03 1.05 5.31
N PRO A 177 15.38 -0.15 4.85
CA PRO A 177 14.82 -0.86 3.70
C PRO A 177 13.34 -1.17 3.84
N ASN A 178 12.65 -1.50 2.72
CA ASN A 178 11.28 -1.98 2.75
C ASN A 178 11.17 -3.19 3.68
N LEU A 179 10.18 -3.18 4.57
CA LEU A 179 9.89 -4.27 5.52
C LEU A 179 9.15 -5.44 4.87
N THR A 180 8.43 -5.11 3.81
CA THR A 180 7.63 -6.05 3.02
C THR A 180 7.85 -5.78 1.54
N ARG A 181 7.37 -6.70 0.71
CA ARG A 181 7.28 -6.51 -0.73
C ARG A 181 5.99 -7.15 -1.25
N GLN A 182 5.59 -6.78 -2.45
CA GLN A 182 4.63 -7.55 -3.22
C GLN A 182 5.32 -8.82 -3.74
N GLY A 183 4.72 -9.98 -3.53
CA GLY A 183 5.29 -11.26 -3.97
C GLY A 183 5.34 -11.39 -5.49
N PHE A 184 6.26 -12.22 -5.97
CA PHE A 184 6.35 -12.59 -7.39
C PHE A 184 5.16 -13.46 -7.77
N THR A 185 4.09 -12.84 -8.21
CA THR A 185 2.86 -13.52 -8.61
C THR A 185 2.31 -12.93 -9.90
N TYR A 186 1.46 -13.72 -10.57
CA TYR A 186 0.68 -13.19 -11.66
C TYR A 186 -0.31 -12.15 -11.13
N SER A 187 -0.21 -10.92 -11.62
CA SER A 187 -1.16 -9.87 -11.29
C SER A 187 -2.40 -9.98 -12.18
N ASP A 188 -3.55 -10.14 -11.54
CA ASP A 188 -4.85 -10.16 -12.26
C ASP A 188 -5.20 -8.77 -12.82
N LEU A 189 -4.63 -7.70 -12.26
CA LEU A 189 -4.87 -6.33 -12.71
C LEU A 189 -4.12 -6.00 -14.00
N ILE A 190 -2.81 -6.30 -14.06
CA ILE A 190 -1.98 -6.01 -15.23
C ILE A 190 -1.86 -7.19 -16.19
N LYS A 191 -2.41 -8.36 -15.83
CA LYS A 191 -2.38 -9.62 -16.60
C LYS A 191 -0.97 -10.04 -17.01
N SER A 192 0.02 -9.79 -16.16
CA SER A 192 1.42 -10.14 -16.36
C SER A 192 2.09 -10.53 -15.05
N SER A 193 3.28 -11.17 -15.14
CA SER A 193 4.15 -11.38 -14.00
C SER A 193 4.71 -10.04 -13.50
N THR A 194 4.81 -9.89 -12.18
CA THR A 194 5.36 -8.69 -11.54
C THR A 194 6.89 -8.71 -11.42
N ASP A 195 7.55 -9.78 -11.88
CA ASP A 195 8.97 -10.06 -11.63
C ASP A 195 9.92 -8.95 -12.10
N TYR A 196 9.69 -8.41 -13.30
CA TYR A 196 10.58 -7.41 -13.91
C TYR A 196 10.64 -6.09 -13.14
N TRP A 197 9.52 -5.65 -12.58
CA TRP A 197 9.45 -4.37 -11.86
C TRP A 197 10.13 -4.45 -10.50
N HIS A 198 10.05 -5.61 -9.84
CA HIS A 198 10.53 -5.79 -8.47
C HIS A 198 12.06 -5.86 -8.36
N GLU A 199 12.76 -6.42 -9.33
CA GLU A 199 14.23 -6.49 -9.31
C GLU A 199 14.88 -5.11 -9.29
N ASN A 200 14.34 -4.17 -10.08
CA ASN A 200 14.87 -2.82 -10.16
C ASN A 200 14.55 -1.98 -8.92
N ILE A 201 13.40 -2.20 -8.28
CA ILE A 201 12.94 -1.46 -7.10
C ILE A 201 13.65 -1.94 -5.83
N LEU A 202 13.81 -3.26 -5.68
CA LEU A 202 14.48 -3.83 -4.52
C LEU A 202 15.98 -3.48 -4.48
N SER A 203 16.64 -3.38 -5.65
CA SER A 203 18.03 -2.95 -5.72
C SER A 203 18.25 -1.54 -5.18
N TYR A 204 17.24 -0.69 -5.26
CA TYR A 204 17.27 0.68 -4.76
C TYR A 204 17.28 0.75 -3.22
N ASN A 205 16.63 -0.20 -2.55
CA ASN A 205 16.52 -0.28 -1.09
C ASN A 205 17.60 -1.18 -0.44
N GLY A 206 18.56 -1.67 -1.22
CA GLY A 206 19.63 -2.54 -0.74
C GLY A 206 19.18 -3.96 -0.34
N LYS A 207 17.94 -4.34 -0.66
CA LYS A 207 17.40 -5.68 -0.43
C LYS A 207 17.16 -6.43 -1.73
N LYS A 208 17.28 -7.75 -1.68
CA LYS A 208 17.11 -8.64 -2.83
C LYS A 208 15.90 -9.54 -2.65
N PRO A 209 15.34 -10.12 -3.72
CA PRO A 209 14.17 -11.01 -3.62
C PRO A 209 14.30 -12.12 -2.59
N HIS A 210 15.49 -12.70 -2.42
CA HIS A 210 15.74 -13.78 -1.46
C HIS A 210 15.79 -13.35 0.00
N ASP A 211 15.74 -12.05 0.31
CA ASP A 211 15.66 -11.53 1.68
C ASP A 211 14.23 -11.59 2.24
N TYR A 212 13.22 -11.92 1.42
CA TYR A 212 11.80 -11.98 1.79
C TYR A 212 11.26 -13.42 1.72
N GLU A 213 10.15 -13.67 2.43
CA GLU A 213 9.36 -14.90 2.41
C GLU A 213 7.85 -14.65 2.56
#